data_b809a0a84be6b5536ba846ecb939852e
#
_entry.id   b809a0a84be6b5536ba846ecb939852e
#
_cell.length_a   1.000
_cell.length_b   1.000
_cell.length_c   1.000
_cell.angle_alpha   90.00
_cell.angle_beta   90.00
_cell.angle_gamma   90.00
#
_symmetry.space_group_name_H-M   'P 1'
#
loop_
_entity.id
_entity.type
_entity.pdbx_description
1 polymer ?
#
loop_
_entity_poly.entity_id
_entity_poly.type
_entity_poly.pdbx_seq_one_letter_code
_entity_poly.pdbx_strand_id
1 'polypeptide(L)'
;MQSPTPPPVLRVVTERSDYRAFVQYTDQTVFRRRFWTRVLAVPALLVAVTGFEVWRAGGWANLLDTDPFAVLVPGAILLWAASRWQALERKARRMAQKEYPGLRDLRLEPDGLVVESGPRRRKYAWKEMVDVIEANGLLLFVHARSPGLFKATMVPLRPEASDPRHLPAFRQRAMELWRGARMEAPMASAAARATANAA
;
A
#
# COMPACT_ATOMS: atom_id res chain seq x y z
N MET A 1 2.30 -7.61 43.35
CA MET A 1 3.09 -7.44 42.13
C MET A 1 2.42 -8.27 41.05
N GLN A 2 1.67 -7.66 40.15
CA GLN A 2 1.08 -8.35 39.01
C GLN A 2 2.21 -8.63 38.00
N SER A 3 2.45 -9.89 37.71
CA SER A 3 3.37 -10.28 36.62
C SER A 3 2.94 -9.57 35.34
N PRO A 4 3.85 -8.92 34.61
CA PRO A 4 3.50 -8.25 33.35
C PRO A 4 2.89 -9.29 32.41
N THR A 5 1.65 -9.07 32.01
CA THR A 5 0.98 -9.90 31.02
C THR A 5 1.85 -9.93 29.74
N PRO A 6 2.22 -11.09 29.24
CA PRO A 6 3.07 -11.17 28.06
C PRO A 6 2.41 -10.38 26.90
N PRO A 7 3.21 -9.68 26.11
CA PRO A 7 2.68 -8.88 25.02
C PRO A 7 1.88 -9.76 24.07
N PRO A 8 0.73 -9.29 23.56
CA PRO A 8 -0.11 -10.07 22.67
C PRO A 8 0.67 -10.43 21.40
N VAL A 9 0.80 -11.72 21.16
CA VAL A 9 1.38 -12.26 19.92
C VAL A 9 0.25 -12.54 18.95
N LEU A 10 0.29 -11.87 17.80
CA LEU A 10 -0.65 -12.13 16.73
C LEU A 10 0.04 -12.99 15.66
N ARG A 11 -0.44 -14.21 15.51
CA ARG A 11 -0.01 -15.10 14.43
C ARG A 11 -0.84 -14.83 13.18
N VAL A 12 -0.18 -14.54 12.07
CA VAL A 12 -0.83 -14.12 10.83
C VAL A 12 -0.35 -14.97 9.66
N VAL A 13 -1.30 -15.41 8.85
CA VAL A 13 -1.03 -16.07 7.57
C VAL A 13 -1.31 -15.09 6.44
N THR A 14 -0.27 -14.74 5.67
CA THR A 14 -0.41 -13.88 4.49
C THR A 14 -0.58 -14.72 3.23
N GLU A 15 -1.55 -14.34 2.40
CA GLU A 15 -1.84 -14.98 1.12
C GLU A 15 -1.55 -14.05 -0.06
N ARG A 16 -1.62 -14.62 -1.25
CA ARG A 16 -1.43 -13.87 -2.49
C ARG A 16 -2.46 -12.75 -2.68
N SER A 17 -3.69 -12.97 -2.22
CA SER A 17 -4.77 -11.98 -2.20
C SER A 17 -4.39 -10.73 -1.42
N ASP A 18 -3.72 -10.89 -0.27
CA ASP A 18 -3.28 -9.79 0.60
C ASP A 18 -2.20 -8.95 -0.10
N TYR A 19 -1.24 -9.60 -0.78
CA TYR A 19 -0.24 -8.88 -1.58
C TYR A 19 -0.86 -8.12 -2.76
N ARG A 20 -1.91 -8.68 -3.36
CA ARG A 20 -2.66 -7.99 -4.41
C ARG A 20 -3.36 -6.75 -3.88
N ALA A 21 -4.08 -6.87 -2.76
CA ALA A 21 -4.73 -5.75 -2.07
C ALA A 21 -3.72 -4.65 -1.67
N PHE A 22 -2.54 -5.04 -1.17
CA PHE A 22 -1.46 -4.14 -0.83
C PHE A 22 -0.90 -3.40 -2.04
N VAL A 23 -0.62 -4.12 -3.13
CA VAL A 23 -0.10 -3.50 -4.37
C VAL A 23 -1.14 -2.56 -4.97
N GLN A 24 -2.40 -2.95 -4.97
CA GLN A 24 -3.51 -2.11 -5.43
C GLN A 24 -3.64 -0.83 -4.61
N TYR A 25 -3.60 -0.93 -3.27
CA TYR A 25 -3.60 0.24 -2.38
C TYR A 25 -2.42 1.16 -2.66
N THR A 26 -1.21 0.60 -2.79
CA THR A 26 0.01 1.36 -3.06
C THR A 26 -0.08 2.11 -4.39
N ASP A 27 -0.59 1.45 -5.43
CA ASP A 27 -0.75 2.04 -6.75
C ASP A 27 -1.78 3.17 -6.74
N GLN A 28 -2.91 2.99 -6.06
CA GLN A 28 -3.96 3.99 -5.94
C GLN A 28 -3.54 5.22 -5.11
N THR A 29 -2.76 5.03 -4.04
CA THR A 29 -2.47 6.10 -3.08
C THR A 29 -1.17 6.84 -3.38
N VAL A 30 -0.09 6.11 -3.67
CA VAL A 30 1.24 6.69 -3.91
C VAL A 30 1.37 7.21 -5.33
N PHE A 31 0.73 6.54 -6.28
CA PHE A 31 0.77 6.89 -7.70
C PHE A 31 -0.48 7.63 -8.19
N ARG A 32 -1.48 7.87 -7.33
CA ARG A 32 -2.77 8.46 -7.70
C ARG A 32 -2.64 9.72 -8.55
N ARG A 33 -1.77 10.65 -8.17
CA ARG A 33 -1.58 11.91 -8.91
C ARG A 33 -0.95 11.69 -10.30
N ARG A 34 0.01 10.75 -10.41
CA ARG A 34 0.64 10.39 -11.68
C ARG A 34 -0.20 9.39 -12.49
N PHE A 35 -0.98 8.57 -11.80
CA PHE A 35 -1.88 7.62 -12.40
C PHE A 35 -3.02 8.34 -13.13
N TRP A 36 -3.75 9.21 -12.45
CA TRP A 36 -4.87 9.93 -13.05
C TRP A 36 -4.46 10.83 -14.20
N THR A 37 -3.34 11.54 -14.09
CA THR A 37 -2.84 12.37 -15.21
C THR A 37 -2.38 11.55 -16.40
N ARG A 38 -1.75 10.39 -16.20
CA ARG A 38 -1.28 9.56 -17.32
C ARG A 38 -2.33 8.58 -17.83
N VAL A 39 -3.16 8.04 -16.94
CA VAL A 39 -4.17 7.02 -17.27
C VAL A 39 -5.43 7.63 -17.86
N LEU A 40 -5.81 8.84 -17.45
CA LEU A 40 -6.97 9.52 -18.01
C LEU A 40 -6.61 10.55 -19.07
N ALA A 41 -5.53 11.29 -18.90
CA ALA A 41 -5.19 12.34 -19.85
C ALA A 41 -4.84 11.77 -21.23
N VAL A 42 -4.09 10.68 -21.29
CA VAL A 42 -3.74 10.06 -22.59
C VAL A 42 -4.95 9.43 -23.27
N PRO A 43 -5.76 8.56 -22.63
CA PRO A 43 -6.99 8.06 -23.26
C PRO A 43 -7.99 9.16 -23.59
N ALA A 44 -8.17 10.17 -22.73
CA ALA A 44 -9.07 11.29 -23.00
C ALA A 44 -8.62 12.10 -24.23
N LEU A 45 -7.31 12.35 -24.34
CA LEU A 45 -6.75 13.00 -25.53
C LEU A 45 -6.95 12.15 -26.78
N LEU A 46 -6.71 10.83 -26.70
CA LEU A 46 -6.90 9.91 -27.83
C LEU A 46 -8.38 9.83 -28.24
N VAL A 47 -9.31 9.73 -27.27
CA VAL A 47 -10.75 9.76 -27.54
C VAL A 47 -11.18 11.10 -28.17
N ALA A 48 -10.66 12.21 -27.69
CA ALA A 48 -10.93 13.54 -28.25
C ALA A 48 -10.43 13.66 -29.71
N VAL A 49 -9.21 13.20 -29.97
CA VAL A 49 -8.62 13.22 -31.32
C VAL A 49 -9.40 12.29 -32.26
N THR A 50 -9.69 11.05 -31.82
CA THR A 50 -10.47 10.11 -32.62
C THR A 50 -11.89 10.61 -32.88
N GLY A 51 -12.54 11.18 -31.85
CA GLY A 51 -13.88 11.80 -32.00
C GLY A 51 -13.89 12.95 -32.98
N PHE A 52 -12.86 13.79 -32.97
CA PHE A 52 -12.69 14.87 -33.93
C PHE A 52 -12.50 14.35 -35.37
N GLU A 53 -11.67 13.32 -35.57
CA GLU A 53 -11.47 12.70 -36.88
C GLU A 53 -12.73 12.00 -37.40
N VAL A 54 -13.51 11.31 -36.53
CA VAL A 54 -14.82 10.73 -36.87
C VAL A 54 -15.79 11.81 -37.35
N TRP A 55 -15.85 12.92 -36.61
CA TRP A 55 -16.71 14.04 -36.96
C TRP A 55 -16.31 14.66 -38.32
N ARG A 56 -15.02 14.86 -38.53
CA ARG A 56 -14.45 15.39 -39.77
C ARG A 56 -14.69 14.47 -40.97
N ALA A 57 -14.63 13.17 -40.77
CA ALA A 57 -14.85 12.17 -41.83
C ALA A 57 -16.36 11.95 -42.18
N GLY A 58 -17.29 12.57 -41.40
CA GLY A 58 -18.72 12.39 -41.60
C GLY A 58 -19.29 11.05 -41.11
N GLY A 59 -18.56 10.38 -40.21
CA GLY A 59 -19.01 9.15 -39.53
C GLY A 59 -17.98 8.05 -39.47
N TRP A 60 -18.28 7.02 -38.68
CA TRP A 60 -17.39 5.88 -38.45
C TRP A 60 -17.11 5.05 -39.71
N ALA A 61 -18.13 4.86 -40.57
CA ALA A 61 -17.96 4.07 -41.80
C ALA A 61 -16.90 4.68 -42.72
N ASN A 62 -16.97 5.98 -42.93
CA ASN A 62 -16.03 6.69 -43.78
C ASN A 62 -14.62 6.75 -43.14
N LEU A 63 -14.54 6.79 -41.79
CA LEU A 63 -13.26 6.77 -41.11
C LEU A 63 -12.54 5.44 -41.24
N LEU A 64 -13.26 4.31 -41.15
CA LEU A 64 -12.67 2.97 -41.30
C LEU A 64 -12.08 2.76 -42.73
N ASP A 65 -12.71 3.35 -43.73
CA ASP A 65 -12.24 3.26 -45.14
C ASP A 65 -11.03 4.19 -45.40
N THR A 66 -10.94 5.31 -44.68
CA THR A 66 -9.90 6.33 -44.89
C THR A 66 -8.76 6.27 -43.88
N ASP A 67 -9.01 5.81 -42.66
CA ASP A 67 -7.99 5.81 -41.60
C ASP A 67 -8.05 4.56 -40.71
N PRO A 68 -7.14 3.59 -40.95
CA PRO A 68 -7.04 2.35 -40.15
C PRO A 68 -6.66 2.67 -38.66
N PHE A 69 -6.13 3.85 -38.35
CA PHE A 69 -5.78 4.22 -36.98
C PHE A 69 -6.99 4.37 -36.05
N ALA A 70 -8.18 4.62 -36.62
CA ALA A 70 -9.42 4.71 -35.83
C ALA A 70 -9.73 3.41 -35.07
N VAL A 71 -9.29 2.25 -35.54
CA VAL A 71 -9.42 0.96 -34.87
C VAL A 71 -8.24 0.68 -33.98
N LEU A 72 -7.03 1.12 -34.36
CA LEU A 72 -5.81 0.86 -33.60
C LEU A 72 -5.78 1.59 -32.26
N VAL A 73 -6.37 2.78 -32.17
CA VAL A 73 -6.35 3.58 -30.94
C VAL A 73 -7.14 2.93 -29.80
N PRO A 74 -8.42 2.53 -29.96
CA PRO A 74 -9.13 1.77 -28.94
C PRO A 74 -8.42 0.45 -28.57
N GLY A 75 -7.90 -0.28 -29.56
CA GLY A 75 -7.12 -1.48 -29.36
C GLY A 75 -5.86 -1.25 -28.50
N ALA A 76 -5.12 -0.20 -28.78
CA ALA A 76 -3.94 0.20 -28.01
C ALA A 76 -4.29 0.55 -26.56
N ILE A 77 -5.43 1.24 -26.30
CA ILE A 77 -5.91 1.53 -24.96
C ILE A 77 -6.24 0.26 -24.19
N LEU A 78 -6.94 -0.69 -24.82
CA LEU A 78 -7.28 -1.99 -24.21
C LEU A 78 -6.02 -2.80 -23.91
N LEU A 79 -5.09 -2.90 -24.86
CA LEU A 79 -3.81 -3.58 -24.65
C LEU A 79 -2.99 -2.94 -23.52
N TRP A 80 -2.98 -1.62 -23.47
CA TRP A 80 -2.29 -0.89 -22.40
C TRP A 80 -2.95 -1.15 -21.03
N ALA A 81 -4.28 -1.10 -20.92
CA ALA A 81 -5.01 -1.41 -19.69
C ALA A 81 -4.75 -2.87 -19.24
N ALA A 82 -4.78 -3.82 -20.17
CA ALA A 82 -4.47 -5.22 -19.92
C ALA A 82 -3.02 -5.42 -19.47
N SER A 83 -2.06 -4.74 -20.12
CA SER A 83 -0.64 -4.78 -19.73
C SER A 83 -0.40 -4.22 -18.34
N ARG A 84 -1.12 -3.16 -17.96
CA ARG A 84 -1.07 -2.55 -16.63
C ARG A 84 -1.59 -3.51 -15.56
N TRP A 85 -2.73 -4.15 -15.81
CA TRP A 85 -3.27 -5.18 -14.94
C TRP A 85 -2.30 -6.34 -14.74
N GLN A 86 -1.71 -6.84 -15.82
CA GLN A 86 -0.71 -7.91 -15.74
C GLN A 86 0.57 -7.47 -14.99
N ALA A 87 0.96 -6.20 -15.09
CA ALA A 87 2.12 -5.68 -14.38
C ALA A 87 1.86 -5.65 -12.86
N LEU A 88 0.66 -5.24 -12.42
CA LEU A 88 0.25 -5.28 -11.02
C LEU A 88 0.23 -6.72 -10.48
N GLU A 89 -0.36 -7.63 -11.24
CA GLU A 89 -0.41 -9.04 -10.88
C GLU A 89 0.99 -9.67 -10.78
N ARG A 90 1.88 -9.37 -11.73
CA ARG A 90 3.29 -9.80 -11.70
C ARG A 90 4.03 -9.23 -10.49
N LYS A 91 3.77 -7.96 -10.13
CA LYS A 91 4.36 -7.33 -8.95
C LYS A 91 3.89 -8.00 -7.67
N ALA A 92 2.58 -8.26 -7.54
CA ALA A 92 2.02 -8.97 -6.39
C ALA A 92 2.60 -10.40 -6.25
N ARG A 93 2.70 -11.14 -7.37
CA ARG A 93 3.34 -12.48 -7.39
C ARG A 93 4.80 -12.43 -6.95
N ARG A 94 5.59 -11.48 -7.45
CA ARG A 94 7.00 -11.32 -7.07
C ARG A 94 7.15 -10.97 -5.58
N MET A 95 6.27 -10.13 -5.04
CA MET A 95 6.26 -9.82 -3.62
C MET A 95 5.91 -11.05 -2.79
N ALA A 96 4.86 -11.77 -3.16
CA ALA A 96 4.46 -13.02 -2.49
C ALA A 96 5.54 -14.11 -2.55
N GLN A 97 6.35 -14.16 -3.61
CA GLN A 97 7.46 -15.11 -3.72
C GLN A 97 8.70 -14.71 -2.89
N LYS A 98 8.97 -13.40 -2.79
CA LYS A 98 10.15 -12.89 -2.05
C LYS A 98 9.93 -12.86 -0.54
N GLU A 99 8.74 -12.53 -0.13
CA GLU A 99 8.35 -12.58 1.26
C GLU A 99 7.74 -13.97 1.46
N TYR A 100 8.40 -14.84 2.21
CA TYR A 100 7.93 -16.17 2.54
C TYR A 100 6.40 -16.18 2.67
N PRO A 101 5.65 -16.83 1.74
CA PRO A 101 4.23 -17.01 1.93
C PRO A 101 4.09 -17.89 3.18
N GLY A 102 3.54 -17.36 4.24
CA GLY A 102 3.45 -18.17 5.42
C GLY A 102 3.18 -17.41 6.68
N LEU A 103 3.37 -18.13 7.71
CA LEU A 103 3.15 -17.76 9.09
C LEU A 103 4.12 -16.66 9.51
N ARG A 104 3.56 -15.58 10.04
CA ARG A 104 4.32 -14.50 10.69
C ARG A 104 3.79 -14.31 12.09
N ASP A 105 4.68 -14.21 13.04
CA ASP A 105 4.35 -13.82 14.41
C ASP A 105 4.66 -12.33 14.58
N LEU A 106 3.64 -11.59 14.99
CA LEU A 106 3.71 -10.16 15.23
C LEU A 106 3.58 -9.92 16.73
N ARG A 107 4.52 -9.17 17.30
CA ARG A 107 4.51 -8.79 18.70
C ARG A 107 4.53 -7.27 18.83
N LEU A 108 3.64 -6.74 19.65
CA LEU A 108 3.62 -5.33 20.01
C LEU A 108 4.48 -5.14 21.26
N GLU A 109 5.64 -4.53 21.09
CA GLU A 109 6.48 -4.09 22.18
C GLU A 109 6.24 -2.59 22.48
N PRO A 110 6.53 -2.10 23.70
CA PRO A 110 6.32 -0.67 24.02
C PRO A 110 7.06 0.28 23.07
N ASP A 111 8.22 -0.13 22.56
CA ASP A 111 9.11 0.65 21.72
C ASP A 111 9.00 0.34 20.21
N GLY A 112 8.23 -0.69 19.83
CA GLY A 112 8.10 -1.04 18.41
C GLY A 112 7.29 -2.29 18.11
N LEU A 113 7.14 -2.55 16.81
CA LEU A 113 6.57 -3.76 16.25
C LEU A 113 7.69 -4.75 15.94
N VAL A 114 7.59 -5.95 16.49
CA VAL A 114 8.48 -7.07 16.15
C VAL A 114 7.75 -8.01 15.20
N VAL A 115 8.40 -8.33 14.09
CA VAL A 115 7.90 -9.24 13.06
C VAL A 115 8.86 -10.42 12.96
N GLU A 116 8.37 -11.61 13.25
CA GLU A 116 9.10 -12.87 13.11
C GLU A 116 8.54 -13.65 11.92
N SER A 117 9.42 -14.04 11.01
CA SER A 117 9.04 -14.82 9.82
C SER A 117 10.10 -15.91 9.61
N GLY A 118 9.82 -17.11 10.06
CA GLY A 118 10.80 -18.19 10.12
C GLY A 118 12.05 -17.76 10.93
N PRO A 119 13.26 -17.91 10.38
CA PRO A 119 14.49 -17.55 11.09
C PRO A 119 14.75 -16.02 11.16
N ARG A 120 13.93 -15.21 10.49
CA ARG A 120 14.13 -13.77 10.40
C ARG A 120 13.30 -13.04 11.43
N ARG A 121 13.98 -12.26 12.29
CA ARG A 121 13.35 -11.33 13.22
C ARG A 121 13.68 -9.91 12.82
N ARG A 122 12.68 -9.04 12.74
CA ARG A 122 12.84 -7.60 12.45
C ARG A 122 12.05 -6.81 13.48
N LYS A 123 12.66 -5.74 13.99
CA LYS A 123 12.02 -4.78 14.88
C LYS A 123 11.93 -3.44 14.18
N TYR A 124 10.76 -2.84 14.26
CA TYR A 124 10.46 -1.52 13.71
C TYR A 124 10.03 -0.60 14.86
N ALA A 125 10.81 0.41 15.16
CA ALA A 125 10.50 1.35 16.24
C ALA A 125 9.26 2.20 15.89
N TRP A 126 8.37 2.45 16.85
CA TRP A 126 7.17 3.26 16.63
C TRP A 126 7.48 4.65 16.10
N LYS A 127 8.54 5.29 16.61
CA LYS A 127 9.01 6.62 16.20
C LYS A 127 9.45 6.69 14.72
N GLU A 128 9.86 5.56 14.14
CA GLU A 128 10.29 5.47 12.75
C GLU A 128 9.12 5.16 11.80
N MET A 129 7.98 4.76 12.34
CA MET A 129 6.79 4.50 11.54
C MET A 129 6.15 5.82 11.11
N VAL A 130 5.94 5.95 9.82
CA VAL A 130 5.31 7.13 9.21
C VAL A 130 3.83 7.16 9.52
N ASP A 131 3.16 5.99 9.46
CA ASP A 131 1.72 5.89 9.62
C ASP A 131 1.28 4.45 9.95
N VAL A 132 0.09 4.31 10.55
CA VAL A 132 -0.62 3.04 10.71
C VAL A 132 -1.99 3.21 10.07
N ILE A 133 -2.23 2.51 8.97
CA ILE A 133 -3.37 2.73 8.10
C ILE A 133 -4.17 1.43 7.95
N GLU A 134 -5.48 1.55 7.97
CA GLU A 134 -6.37 0.46 7.60
C GLU A 134 -6.93 0.71 6.20
N ALA A 135 -6.65 -0.20 5.28
CA ALA A 135 -7.10 -0.09 3.90
C ALA A 135 -7.20 -1.46 3.21
N ASN A 136 -8.22 -1.63 2.39
CA ASN A 136 -8.43 -2.84 1.57
C ASN A 136 -8.40 -4.16 2.36
N GLY A 137 -8.92 -4.16 3.61
CA GLY A 137 -8.88 -5.34 4.48
C GLY A 137 -7.50 -5.65 5.06
N LEU A 138 -6.59 -4.68 5.05
CA LEU A 138 -5.25 -4.77 5.61
C LEU A 138 -5.02 -3.70 6.67
N LEU A 139 -4.32 -4.03 7.74
CA LEU A 139 -3.68 -3.07 8.63
C LEU A 139 -2.22 -2.93 8.16
N LEU A 140 -1.83 -1.71 7.80
CA LEU A 140 -0.54 -1.39 7.23
C LEU A 140 0.28 -0.56 8.20
N PHE A 141 1.41 -1.09 8.63
CA PHE A 141 2.43 -0.36 9.38
C PHE A 141 3.43 0.25 8.40
N VAL A 142 3.31 1.53 8.13
CA VAL A 142 4.08 2.22 7.09
C VAL A 142 5.42 2.69 7.63
N HIS A 143 6.51 2.11 7.12
CA HIS A 143 7.90 2.43 7.53
C HIS A 143 8.52 3.53 6.67
N ALA A 144 8.11 3.65 5.41
CA ALA A 144 8.57 4.70 4.52
C ALA A 144 7.49 5.07 3.50
N ARG A 145 7.32 6.37 3.29
CA ARG A 145 6.40 6.93 2.31
C ARG A 145 7.05 8.13 1.62
N SER A 146 7.54 7.91 0.41
CA SER A 146 8.08 8.95 -0.46
C SER A 146 7.67 8.69 -1.91
N PRO A 147 7.78 9.67 -2.82
CA PRO A 147 7.49 9.46 -4.23
C PRO A 147 8.32 8.29 -4.80
N GLY A 148 7.63 7.20 -5.14
CA GLY A 148 8.25 5.98 -5.68
C GLY A 148 8.69 4.94 -4.66
N LEU A 149 8.63 5.23 -3.36
CA LEU A 149 8.97 4.30 -2.29
C LEU A 149 7.82 4.20 -1.27
N PHE A 150 7.22 3.01 -1.17
CA PHE A 150 6.27 2.68 -0.12
C PHE A 150 6.67 1.35 0.50
N LYS A 151 7.04 1.39 1.77
CA LYS A 151 7.36 0.20 2.55
C LYS A 151 6.42 0.10 3.73
N ALA A 152 5.77 -1.03 3.87
CA ALA A 152 4.90 -1.31 5.01
C ALA A 152 4.94 -2.79 5.37
N THR A 153 4.71 -3.08 6.65
CA THR A 153 4.35 -4.41 7.12
C THR A 153 2.84 -4.52 7.05
N MET A 154 2.32 -5.54 6.40
CA MET A 154 0.88 -5.77 6.26
C MET A 154 0.40 -6.87 7.19
N VAL A 155 -0.78 -6.65 7.77
CA VAL A 155 -1.52 -7.58 8.60
C VAL A 155 -2.91 -7.72 7.99
N PRO A 156 -3.27 -8.89 7.43
CA PRO A 156 -4.62 -9.12 6.93
C PRO A 156 -5.66 -9.06 8.06
N LEU A 157 -6.76 -8.36 7.80
CA LEU A 157 -7.87 -8.22 8.75
C LEU A 157 -8.95 -9.30 8.58
N ARG A 158 -8.74 -10.25 7.69
CA ARG A 158 -9.68 -11.37 7.49
C ARG A 158 -9.60 -12.38 8.66
N PRO A 159 -10.74 -12.95 9.08
CA PRO A 159 -10.79 -13.86 10.23
C PRO A 159 -9.90 -15.11 10.07
N GLU A 160 -9.74 -15.59 8.82
CA GLU A 160 -8.96 -16.80 8.50
C GLU A 160 -7.45 -16.57 8.54
N ALA A 161 -7.01 -15.29 8.48
CA ALA A 161 -5.59 -14.94 8.47
C ALA A 161 -4.97 -14.90 9.87
N SER A 162 -5.79 -14.70 10.91
CA SER A 162 -5.34 -14.57 12.29
C SER A 162 -6.46 -14.99 13.25
N ASP A 163 -6.12 -15.22 14.52
CA ASP A 163 -7.16 -15.48 15.54
C ASP A 163 -8.09 -14.25 15.66
N PRO A 164 -9.39 -14.39 15.31
CA PRO A 164 -10.33 -13.28 15.30
C PRO A 164 -10.56 -12.67 16.69
N ARG A 165 -10.25 -13.40 17.76
CA ARG A 165 -10.37 -12.91 19.14
C ARG A 165 -9.29 -11.91 19.50
N HIS A 166 -8.10 -12.08 18.95
CA HIS A 166 -6.93 -11.26 19.28
C HIS A 166 -6.76 -10.06 18.32
N LEU A 167 -7.28 -10.15 17.10
CA LEU A 167 -7.10 -9.12 16.08
C LEU A 167 -7.62 -7.73 16.47
N PRO A 168 -8.83 -7.56 17.05
CA PRO A 168 -9.32 -6.24 17.46
C PRO A 168 -8.46 -5.62 18.57
N ALA A 169 -8.10 -6.40 19.59
CA ALA A 169 -7.25 -5.95 20.69
C ALA A 169 -5.84 -5.59 20.22
N PHE A 170 -5.26 -6.40 19.32
CA PHE A 170 -3.97 -6.12 18.69
C PHE A 170 -4.00 -4.80 17.91
N ARG A 171 -5.03 -4.61 17.07
CA ARG A 171 -5.23 -3.38 16.29
C ARG A 171 -5.34 -2.15 17.17
N GLN A 172 -6.20 -2.20 18.18
CA GLN A 172 -6.39 -1.08 19.10
C GLN A 172 -5.07 -0.74 19.81
N ARG A 173 -4.38 -1.75 20.35
CA ARG A 173 -3.12 -1.57 21.04
C ARG A 173 -2.01 -1.03 20.15
N ALA A 174 -1.93 -1.48 18.89
CA ALA A 174 -0.98 -0.96 17.92
C ALA A 174 -1.18 0.54 17.65
N MET A 175 -2.44 0.96 17.48
CA MET A 175 -2.79 2.37 17.28
C MET A 175 -2.48 3.24 18.52
N GLU A 176 -2.73 2.74 19.73
CA GLU A 176 -2.40 3.43 20.96
C GLU A 176 -0.88 3.65 21.11
N LEU A 177 -0.10 2.59 20.92
CA LEU A 177 1.37 2.67 21.03
C LEU A 177 1.97 3.61 19.99
N TRP A 178 1.50 3.53 18.75
CA TRP A 178 1.98 4.41 17.69
C TRP A 178 1.62 5.90 17.97
N ARG A 179 0.39 6.18 18.40
CA ARG A 179 -0.03 7.55 18.76
C ARG A 179 0.76 8.08 19.96
N GLY A 180 0.96 7.25 20.99
CA GLY A 180 1.76 7.61 22.17
C GLY A 180 3.19 8.01 21.77
N ALA A 181 3.86 7.19 20.98
CA ALA A 181 5.22 7.47 20.52
C ALA A 181 5.33 8.75 19.66
N ARG A 182 4.27 9.10 18.93
CA ARG A 182 4.22 10.36 18.15
C ARG A 182 3.98 11.59 18.99
N MET A 183 3.23 11.49 20.09
CA MET A 183 3.02 12.60 21.00
C MET A 183 4.28 12.92 21.83
N GLU A 184 5.08 11.92 22.16
CA GLU A 184 6.32 12.08 22.91
C GLU A 184 7.46 12.71 22.07
N ALA A 185 7.50 12.44 20.77
CA ALA A 185 8.56 12.90 19.87
C ALA A 185 8.74 14.44 19.83
N PRO A 186 7.69 15.28 19.72
CA PRO A 186 7.84 16.73 19.72
C PRO A 186 8.28 17.27 21.08
N MET A 187 7.86 16.66 22.20
CA MET A 187 8.25 17.08 23.55
C MET A 187 9.74 16.83 23.81
N ALA A 188 10.26 15.66 23.39
CA ALA A 188 11.69 15.35 23.50
C ALA A 188 12.54 16.30 22.67
N SER A 189 12.10 16.66 21.46
CA SER A 189 12.78 17.63 20.60
C SER A 189 12.76 19.06 21.16
N ALA A 190 11.68 19.47 21.80
CA ALA A 190 11.58 20.78 22.45
C ALA A 190 12.48 20.86 23.69
N ALA A 191 12.51 19.80 24.51
CA ALA A 191 13.38 19.71 25.70
C ALA A 191 14.87 19.74 25.29
N ALA A 192 15.27 19.01 24.25
CA ALA A 192 16.64 19.00 23.74
C ALA A 192 17.07 20.38 23.21
N ARG A 193 16.18 21.13 22.56
CA ARG A 193 16.46 22.51 22.10
C ARG A 193 16.57 23.48 23.27
N ALA A 194 15.76 23.34 24.32
CA ALA A 194 15.81 24.19 25.50
C ALA A 194 17.14 24.02 26.27
N THR A 195 17.63 22.77 26.39
CA THR A 195 18.94 22.51 27.00
C THR A 195 20.11 22.99 26.17
N ALA A 196 20.03 22.92 24.83
CA ALA A 196 21.08 23.42 23.93
C ALA A 196 21.18 24.96 23.91
N ASN A 197 20.08 25.66 24.21
CA ASN A 197 20.06 27.15 24.26
C ASN A 197 20.44 27.68 25.67
N ALA A 198 20.55 26.82 26.68
CA ALA A 198 20.92 27.19 28.05
C ALA A 198 22.41 26.94 28.37
N ALA A 199 23.16 26.35 27.47
CA ALA A 199 24.60 26.13 27.54
C ALA A 199 25.38 27.08 26.64
#